data_2e90e07df9ffc335d1ab28499c406bc9
#
_entry.id   2e90e07df9ffc335d1ab28499c406bc9
#
_cell.length_a   1.000
_cell.length_b   1.000
_cell.length_c   1.000
_cell.angle_alpha   90.00
_cell.angle_beta   90.00
_cell.angle_gamma   90.00
#
_symmetry.space_group_name_H-M   'P 1'
#
loop_
_entity.id
_entity.type
_entity.pdbx_description
1 polymer ?
#
loop_
_entity_poly.entity_id
_entity_poly.type
_entity_poly.pdbx_seq_one_letter_code
_entity_poly.pdbx_strand_id
1 'polypeptide(L)'
;MNHKERIRDELRKAGFTLYGLLKTESRNLSDIIHPTEHIKAAVYGTSDTGSAMLIATDMRVLFYDKKPFYRMLDEISYEIIGGVSYDRQAGLSHIVLKTRGGEYAIRRANPMLAEKFVDYIEKTRIDLPGQVKQKTPRAEDKAEKQTLTDLEVPLFSQLSLKFLQSKDIGVLATVDRTNKPHAATIYYTADEYGVMRFLTKSGTQKARDIVNHHTVAFSAYDEANLQTIQIQAYAEIESDETMRQYTYSTISRERRYNSKTRKPPVTELSKGSFTVIRLTPTSVKFTDFS
;
A
#
# COMPACT_ATOMS: atom_id res chain seq x y z
N MET A 1 -25.76 -7.68 12.29
CA MET A 1 -25.28 -6.27 12.33
C MET A 1 -24.74 -5.92 10.96
N ASN A 2 -25.20 -4.85 10.36
CA ASN A 2 -24.74 -4.38 9.05
C ASN A 2 -23.26 -3.92 9.18
N HIS A 3 -22.48 -4.04 8.09
CA HIS A 3 -21.07 -3.63 8.05
C HIS A 3 -20.83 -2.19 8.56
N LYS A 4 -21.66 -1.26 8.14
CA LYS A 4 -21.61 0.15 8.57
C LYS A 4 -21.87 0.33 10.08
N GLU A 5 -22.79 -0.44 10.62
CA GLU A 5 -23.08 -0.44 12.06
C GLU A 5 -21.92 -1.02 12.86
N ARG A 6 -21.31 -2.10 12.39
CA ARG A 6 -20.13 -2.71 13.01
C ARG A 6 -18.98 -1.70 13.12
N ILE A 7 -18.62 -1.03 12.00
CA ILE A 7 -17.56 -0.02 12.00
C ILE A 7 -17.86 1.11 13.00
N ARG A 8 -19.12 1.56 13.05
CA ARG A 8 -19.52 2.60 14.00
C ARG A 8 -19.38 2.16 15.44
N ASP A 9 -19.70 0.91 15.75
CA ASP A 9 -19.54 0.34 17.10
C ASP A 9 -18.07 0.14 17.46
N GLU A 10 -17.23 -0.29 16.51
CA GLU A 10 -15.79 -0.38 16.71
C GLU A 10 -15.14 0.98 16.99
N LEU A 11 -15.55 2.03 16.29
CA LEU A 11 -15.11 3.40 16.59
C LEU A 11 -15.55 3.86 17.99
N ARG A 12 -16.76 3.51 18.41
CA ARG A 12 -17.22 3.81 19.80
C ARG A 12 -16.36 3.09 20.83
N LYS A 13 -16.06 1.80 20.61
CA LYS A 13 -15.15 1.01 21.47
C LYS A 13 -13.74 1.58 21.50
N ALA A 14 -13.26 2.12 20.38
CA ALA A 14 -12.00 2.85 20.30
C ALA A 14 -12.03 4.18 21.10
N GLY A 15 -13.22 4.70 21.46
CA GLY A 15 -13.40 5.89 22.27
C GLY A 15 -13.93 7.13 21.52
N PHE A 16 -14.46 6.94 20.31
CA PHE A 16 -15.05 8.04 19.57
C PHE A 16 -16.36 8.50 20.17
N THR A 17 -16.44 9.79 20.42
CA THR A 17 -17.69 10.48 20.82
C THR A 17 -18.61 10.65 19.61
N LEU A 18 -19.84 11.09 19.87
CA LEU A 18 -20.79 11.44 18.79
C LEU A 18 -20.18 12.39 17.76
N TYR A 19 -19.47 13.41 18.24
CA TYR A 19 -18.78 14.36 17.36
C TYR A 19 -17.77 13.69 16.42
N GLY A 20 -16.94 12.79 16.94
CA GLY A 20 -16.00 12.02 16.13
C GLY A 20 -16.69 11.13 15.10
N LEU A 21 -17.81 10.50 15.46
CA LEU A 21 -18.60 9.65 14.56
C LEU A 21 -19.31 10.42 13.44
N LEU A 22 -19.53 11.73 13.62
CA LEU A 22 -20.16 12.60 12.61
C LEU A 22 -19.19 13.17 11.61
N LYS A 23 -17.88 13.01 11.80
CA LYS A 23 -16.87 13.47 10.84
C LYS A 23 -17.03 12.78 9.49
N THR A 24 -16.70 13.50 8.42
CA THR A 24 -16.81 12.98 7.05
C THR A 24 -16.00 11.72 6.86
N GLU A 25 -14.79 11.69 7.39
CA GLU A 25 -13.90 10.52 7.36
C GLU A 25 -14.57 9.31 8.02
N SER A 26 -15.09 9.46 9.24
CA SER A 26 -15.73 8.37 9.98
C SER A 26 -16.95 7.77 9.27
N ARG A 27 -17.71 8.58 8.54
CA ARG A 27 -18.92 8.13 7.83
C ARG A 27 -18.61 7.30 6.59
N ASN A 28 -17.44 7.47 6.00
CA ASN A 28 -17.03 6.80 4.77
C ASN A 28 -16.10 5.59 5.01
N LEU A 29 -15.81 5.23 6.26
CA LEU A 29 -14.93 4.10 6.56
C LEU A 29 -15.48 2.76 6.08
N SER A 30 -16.80 2.60 5.98
CA SER A 30 -17.42 1.38 5.44
C SER A 30 -17.06 1.08 3.99
N ASP A 31 -16.62 2.09 3.25
CA ASP A 31 -16.21 1.93 1.85
C ASP A 31 -14.73 1.54 1.72
N ILE A 32 -13.98 1.63 2.81
CA ILE A 32 -12.53 1.47 2.87
C ILE A 32 -12.16 0.22 3.66
N ILE A 33 -12.77 0.00 4.82
CA ILE A 33 -12.53 -1.14 5.71
C ILE A 33 -13.16 -2.40 5.09
N HIS A 34 -12.36 -3.46 4.98
CA HIS A 34 -12.85 -4.73 4.46
C HIS A 34 -13.90 -5.35 5.43
N PRO A 35 -14.87 -6.14 4.93
CA PRO A 35 -15.87 -6.80 5.80
C PRO A 35 -15.30 -7.68 6.92
N THR A 36 -14.13 -8.27 6.72
CA THR A 36 -13.42 -9.11 7.71
C THR A 36 -12.39 -8.33 8.53
N GLU A 37 -12.11 -7.06 8.19
CA GLU A 37 -11.13 -6.20 8.84
C GLU A 37 -11.77 -5.48 10.04
N HIS A 38 -11.07 -5.41 11.18
CA HIS A 38 -11.58 -4.84 12.41
C HIS A 38 -10.73 -3.68 12.90
N ILE A 39 -11.38 -2.56 13.24
CA ILE A 39 -10.72 -1.40 13.83
C ILE A 39 -10.30 -1.71 15.26
N LYS A 40 -9.04 -1.54 15.58
CA LYS A 40 -8.45 -1.74 16.92
C LYS A 40 -8.22 -0.42 17.64
N ALA A 41 -7.72 0.59 16.91
CA ALA A 41 -7.54 1.93 17.42
C ALA A 41 -7.74 2.96 16.30
N ALA A 42 -8.15 4.16 16.65
CA ALA A 42 -8.26 5.24 15.69
C ALA A 42 -8.10 6.60 16.38
N VAL A 43 -7.55 7.56 15.64
CA VAL A 43 -7.38 8.93 16.11
C VAL A 43 -7.69 9.90 14.97
N TYR A 44 -8.32 11.01 15.29
CA TYR A 44 -8.56 12.10 14.35
C TYR A 44 -7.97 13.41 14.87
N GLY A 45 -7.63 14.28 13.96
CA GLY A 45 -7.08 15.58 14.26
C GLY A 45 -6.85 16.40 13.00
N THR A 46 -5.76 17.16 12.97
CA THR A 46 -5.38 18.02 11.86
C THR A 46 -4.06 17.54 11.25
N SER A 47 -4.05 17.27 9.96
CA SER A 47 -2.87 17.07 9.12
C SER A 47 -2.46 18.38 8.43
N ASP A 48 -1.48 18.34 7.54
CA ASP A 48 -1.08 19.51 6.74
C ASP A 48 -2.16 19.95 5.75
N THR A 49 -3.04 19.03 5.36
CA THR A 49 -4.18 19.28 4.45
C THR A 49 -5.49 19.59 5.19
N GLY A 50 -5.49 19.59 6.53
CA GLY A 50 -6.65 19.83 7.38
C GLY A 50 -7.09 18.60 8.16
N SER A 51 -8.41 18.37 8.32
CA SER A 51 -8.93 17.23 9.09
C SER A 51 -8.51 15.90 8.44
N ALA A 52 -8.01 14.97 9.24
CA ALA A 52 -7.63 13.63 8.81
C ALA A 52 -7.73 12.63 9.97
N MET A 53 -7.60 11.34 9.66
CA MET A 53 -7.62 10.24 10.62
C MET A 53 -6.46 9.28 10.38
N LEU A 54 -5.92 8.72 11.47
CA LEU A 54 -5.16 7.48 11.47
C LEU A 54 -6.04 6.38 12.07
N ILE A 55 -6.14 5.25 11.41
CA ILE A 55 -6.92 4.10 11.82
C ILE A 55 -6.01 2.87 11.82
N ALA A 56 -5.86 2.22 12.94
CA ALA A 56 -5.17 0.95 13.07
C ALA A 56 -6.22 -0.17 13.09
N THR A 57 -6.08 -1.11 12.19
CA THR A 57 -6.91 -2.31 12.11
C THR A 57 -6.11 -3.54 12.54
N ASP A 58 -6.69 -4.72 12.49
CA ASP A 58 -5.95 -5.98 12.66
C ASP A 58 -5.08 -6.35 11.45
N MET A 59 -5.19 -5.61 10.34
CA MET A 59 -4.54 -5.92 9.08
C MET A 59 -3.47 -4.89 8.67
N ARG A 60 -3.73 -3.61 8.92
CA ARG A 60 -2.92 -2.48 8.41
C ARG A 60 -3.20 -1.20 9.16
N VAL A 61 -2.45 -0.14 8.84
CA VAL A 61 -2.74 1.22 9.26
C VAL A 61 -3.23 2.03 8.05
N LEU A 62 -4.27 2.82 8.27
CA LEU A 62 -4.82 3.72 7.26
C LEU A 62 -4.59 5.16 7.67
N PHE A 63 -4.09 6.00 6.77
CA PHE A 63 -4.22 7.43 6.87
C PHE A 63 -5.29 7.89 5.88
N TYR A 64 -6.32 8.52 6.39
CA TYR A 64 -7.50 8.90 5.60
C TYR A 64 -7.82 10.37 5.74
N ASP A 65 -7.82 11.05 4.62
CA ASP A 65 -8.19 12.47 4.46
C ASP A 65 -9.29 12.59 3.42
N LYS A 66 -10.47 13.08 3.82
CA LYS A 66 -11.63 13.27 2.93
C LYS A 66 -12.10 14.70 2.98
N LYS A 67 -12.01 15.38 1.85
CA LYS A 67 -12.56 16.73 1.61
C LYS A 67 -13.70 16.67 0.59
N PRO A 68 -14.45 17.76 0.38
CA PRO A 68 -15.55 17.79 -0.61
C PRO A 68 -15.13 17.36 -2.02
N PHE A 69 -13.94 17.77 -2.48
CA PHE A 69 -13.43 17.52 -3.84
C PHE A 69 -12.10 16.78 -3.84
N TYR A 70 -11.79 16.08 -2.76
CA TYR A 70 -10.51 15.41 -2.62
C TYR A 70 -10.63 14.27 -1.62
N ARG A 71 -10.03 13.13 -1.98
CA ARG A 71 -9.87 11.97 -1.10
C ARG A 71 -8.46 11.45 -1.22
N MET A 72 -7.79 11.31 -0.10
CA MET A 72 -6.50 10.61 0.00
C MET A 72 -6.62 9.48 1.01
N LEU A 73 -6.21 8.31 0.60
CA LEU A 73 -6.17 7.10 1.42
C LEU A 73 -4.79 6.47 1.26
N ASP A 74 -4.02 6.46 2.35
CA ASP A 74 -2.77 5.73 2.40
C ASP A 74 -2.97 4.47 3.25
N GLU A 75 -2.64 3.34 2.67
CA GLU A 75 -2.78 1.99 3.22
C GLU A 75 -1.38 1.46 3.51
N ILE A 76 -1.07 1.21 4.78
CA ILE A 76 0.29 1.05 5.29
C ILE A 76 0.40 -0.31 5.99
N SER A 77 1.24 -1.20 5.49
CA SER A 77 1.56 -2.46 6.18
C SER A 77 2.29 -2.18 7.49
N TYR A 78 2.01 -2.97 8.52
CA TYR A 78 2.74 -2.89 9.79
C TYR A 78 4.23 -3.12 9.64
N GLU A 79 4.67 -3.90 8.66
CA GLU A 79 6.07 -4.24 8.39
C GLU A 79 6.96 -3.04 8.05
N ILE A 80 6.37 -1.99 7.44
CA ILE A 80 7.13 -0.78 7.08
C ILE A 80 7.07 0.31 8.14
N ILE A 81 6.35 0.10 9.26
CA ILE A 81 6.25 1.05 10.35
C ILE A 81 7.55 0.99 11.17
N GLY A 82 8.32 2.07 11.13
CA GLY A 82 9.56 2.24 11.88
C GLY A 82 9.33 2.66 13.34
N GLY A 83 8.19 3.28 13.64
CA GLY A 83 7.83 3.72 14.99
C GLY A 83 6.67 4.71 15.00
N VAL A 84 6.21 5.01 16.20
CA VAL A 84 5.23 6.07 16.42
C VAL A 84 5.74 6.98 17.54
N SER A 85 5.70 8.29 17.34
CA SER A 85 6.01 9.27 18.38
C SER A 85 4.73 9.98 18.83
N TYR A 86 4.69 10.30 20.12
CA TYR A 86 3.55 10.93 20.76
C TYR A 86 4.05 12.06 21.66
N ASP A 87 3.49 13.24 21.46
CA ASP A 87 3.74 14.40 22.31
C ASP A 87 2.42 15.02 22.74
N ARG A 88 2.36 15.49 24.00
CA ARG A 88 1.18 16.11 24.60
C ARG A 88 1.48 17.56 24.97
N GLN A 89 0.77 18.49 24.33
CA GLN A 89 0.90 19.92 24.57
C GLN A 89 -0.46 20.56 24.83
N ALA A 90 -0.57 21.34 25.92
CA ALA A 90 -1.78 22.11 26.25
C ALA A 90 -3.10 21.32 26.17
N GLY A 91 -3.10 20.05 26.63
CA GLY A 91 -4.29 19.21 26.64
C GLY A 91 -4.66 18.56 25.29
N LEU A 92 -3.87 18.78 24.25
CA LEU A 92 -3.99 18.15 22.94
C LEU A 92 -2.74 17.30 22.64
N SER A 93 -2.86 16.39 21.69
CA SER A 93 -1.75 15.52 21.33
C SER A 93 -1.31 15.69 19.88
N HIS A 94 -0.04 15.44 19.65
CA HIS A 94 0.59 15.33 18.35
C HIS A 94 1.16 13.93 18.20
N ILE A 95 0.74 13.23 17.14
CA ILE A 95 1.20 11.88 16.79
C ILE A 95 1.93 11.97 15.47
N VAL A 96 3.06 11.28 15.37
CA VAL A 96 3.77 11.06 14.10
C VAL A 96 4.03 9.58 13.95
N LEU A 97 3.38 8.96 12.96
CA LEU A 97 3.66 7.61 12.52
C LEU A 97 4.80 7.65 11.51
N LYS A 98 5.93 7.03 11.84
CA LYS A 98 7.12 6.94 10.99
C LYS A 98 7.12 5.63 10.21
N THR A 99 7.27 5.71 8.90
CA THR A 99 7.36 4.56 8.03
C THR A 99 8.61 4.64 7.16
N ARG A 100 8.97 3.55 6.48
CA ARG A 100 10.05 3.58 5.48
C ARG A 100 9.73 4.48 4.28
N GLY A 101 8.45 4.78 4.04
CA GLY A 101 7.98 5.58 2.91
C GLY A 101 7.70 7.05 3.24
N GLY A 102 7.78 7.45 4.51
CA GLY A 102 7.48 8.80 4.96
C GLY A 102 6.87 8.86 6.35
N GLU A 103 6.40 10.03 6.71
CA GLU A 103 5.79 10.28 8.02
C GLU A 103 4.33 10.75 7.86
N TYR A 104 3.47 10.33 8.79
CA TYR A 104 2.07 10.73 8.87
C TYR A 104 1.82 11.40 10.20
N ALA A 105 1.51 12.70 10.16
CA ALA A 105 1.30 13.50 11.35
C ALA A 105 -0.16 13.86 11.58
N ILE A 106 -0.64 13.66 12.80
CA ILE A 106 -1.94 14.13 13.28
C ILE A 106 -1.71 15.05 14.48
N ARG A 107 -2.07 16.30 14.32
CA ARG A 107 -2.01 17.32 15.38
C ARG A 107 -3.38 17.56 15.99
N ARG A 108 -3.42 18.14 17.18
CA ARG A 108 -4.65 18.47 17.92
C ARG A 108 -5.56 17.26 18.14
N ALA A 109 -4.95 16.11 18.31
CA ALA A 109 -5.67 14.88 18.59
C ALA A 109 -6.17 14.85 20.05
N ASN A 110 -7.25 14.10 20.30
CA ASN A 110 -7.67 13.79 21.66
C ASN A 110 -6.62 12.90 22.34
N PRO A 111 -6.11 13.27 23.54
CA PRO A 111 -5.02 12.54 24.21
C PRO A 111 -5.34 11.06 24.47
N MET A 112 -6.55 10.75 24.88
CA MET A 112 -6.97 9.36 25.16
C MET A 112 -6.99 8.50 23.90
N LEU A 113 -7.45 9.05 22.77
CA LEU A 113 -7.43 8.35 21.48
C LEU A 113 -6.00 8.18 20.96
N ALA A 114 -5.17 9.21 21.16
CA ALA A 114 -3.77 9.23 20.79
C ALA A 114 -2.98 8.14 21.50
N GLU A 115 -3.11 8.06 22.83
CA GLU A 115 -2.47 7.07 23.68
C GLU A 115 -2.87 5.63 23.27
N LYS A 116 -4.17 5.36 23.14
CA LYS A 116 -4.65 4.06 22.67
C LYS A 116 -4.11 3.66 21.29
N PHE A 117 -4.01 4.61 20.39
CA PHE A 117 -3.47 4.38 19.05
C PHE A 117 -1.99 4.03 19.11
N VAL A 118 -1.20 4.81 19.85
CA VAL A 118 0.24 4.59 20.04
C VAL A 118 0.51 3.24 20.70
N ASP A 119 -0.18 2.93 21.79
CA ASP A 119 -0.05 1.66 22.51
C ASP A 119 -0.33 0.46 21.61
N TYR A 120 -1.38 0.56 20.78
CA TYR A 120 -1.72 -0.51 19.84
C TYR A 120 -0.64 -0.70 18.78
N ILE A 121 -0.14 0.41 18.17
CA ILE A 121 0.91 0.35 17.16
C ILE A 121 2.20 -0.23 17.72
N GLU A 122 2.64 0.23 18.91
CA GLU A 122 3.88 -0.26 19.52
C GLU A 122 3.77 -1.75 19.86
N LYS A 123 2.64 -2.19 20.42
CA LYS A 123 2.40 -3.60 20.72
C LYS A 123 2.42 -4.45 19.45
N THR A 124 1.67 -4.06 18.44
CA THR A 124 1.57 -4.83 17.21
C THR A 124 2.91 -4.92 16.48
N ARG A 125 3.72 -3.84 16.52
CA ARG A 125 5.05 -3.81 15.93
C ARG A 125 6.05 -4.75 16.63
N ILE A 126 5.96 -4.88 17.96
CA ILE A 126 6.82 -5.79 18.73
C ILE A 126 6.48 -7.25 18.46
N ASP A 127 5.20 -7.56 18.26
CA ASP A 127 4.70 -8.92 18.04
C ASP A 127 4.98 -9.45 16.62
N LEU A 128 5.47 -8.60 15.68
CA LEU A 128 5.84 -9.03 14.33
C LEU A 128 7.15 -9.83 14.35
N PRO A 129 7.19 -11.08 13.87
CA PRO A 129 8.41 -11.84 13.77
C PRO A 129 9.37 -11.17 12.75
N GLY A 130 10.52 -10.68 13.22
CA GLY A 130 11.59 -10.16 12.36
C GLY A 130 12.19 -8.80 12.69
N GLN A 131 11.70 -8.04 13.68
CA GLN A 131 12.37 -6.83 14.13
C GLN A 131 13.36 -7.10 15.29
N VAL A 132 14.49 -7.74 14.97
CA VAL A 132 15.67 -7.77 15.85
C VAL A 132 16.36 -6.41 15.73
N LYS A 133 16.67 -5.81 16.90
CA LYS A 133 17.44 -4.58 17.08
C LYS A 133 18.61 -4.49 16.09
N GLN A 134 18.73 -3.35 15.39
CA GLN A 134 19.86 -3.05 14.52
C GLN A 134 21.19 -3.29 15.23
N LYS A 135 21.83 -4.40 14.94
CA LYS A 135 23.27 -4.58 15.05
C LYS A 135 23.84 -4.46 13.65
N THR A 136 24.87 -3.64 13.51
CA THR A 136 25.71 -3.45 12.32
C THR A 136 25.90 -4.75 11.53
N PRO A 137 25.76 -4.76 10.19
CA PRO A 137 25.84 -5.96 9.41
C PRO A 137 27.27 -6.50 9.38
N ARG A 138 27.47 -7.68 9.96
CA ARG A 138 28.61 -8.54 9.65
C ARG A 138 28.10 -9.56 8.63
N ALA A 139 28.82 -9.70 7.53
CA ALA A 139 28.56 -10.68 6.49
C ALA A 139 28.37 -12.09 7.07
N GLU A 140 27.51 -12.86 6.42
CA GLU A 140 27.19 -14.26 6.68
C GLU A 140 26.08 -14.52 7.72
N ASP A 141 24.83 -14.38 7.27
CA ASP A 141 23.76 -15.23 7.74
C ASP A 141 22.81 -15.51 6.56
N LYS A 142 22.73 -16.78 6.20
CA LYS A 142 21.72 -17.34 5.31
C LYS A 142 20.36 -17.11 5.96
N ALA A 143 19.70 -16.04 5.57
CA ALA A 143 18.35 -15.77 6.00
C ALA A 143 17.44 -16.91 5.54
N GLU A 144 16.89 -17.64 6.49
CA GLU A 144 15.74 -18.50 6.28
C GLU A 144 14.67 -17.70 5.53
N LYS A 145 14.32 -18.18 4.35
CA LYS A 145 13.17 -17.74 3.58
C LYS A 145 11.90 -18.01 4.40
N GLN A 146 11.53 -17.13 5.29
CA GLN A 146 10.13 -17.03 5.68
C GLN A 146 9.38 -16.43 4.48
N THR A 147 8.73 -17.28 3.77
CA THR A 147 7.84 -16.98 2.68
C THR A 147 6.75 -16.03 3.19
N LEU A 148 6.70 -14.82 2.67
CA LEU A 148 5.62 -13.81 2.82
C LEU A 148 4.27 -14.34 2.26
N THR A 149 4.12 -15.63 2.08
CA THR A 149 2.97 -16.30 1.47
C THR A 149 1.81 -16.56 2.42
N ASP A 150 1.94 -16.29 3.72
CA ASP A 150 0.90 -16.66 4.71
C ASP A 150 -0.01 -15.51 5.13
N LEU A 151 0.12 -14.32 4.57
CA LEU A 151 -0.85 -13.25 4.79
C LEU A 151 -1.85 -13.18 3.62
N GLU A 152 -2.88 -14.02 3.69
CA GLU A 152 -4.08 -13.98 2.83
C GLU A 152 -4.95 -12.73 3.07
N VAL A 153 -4.34 -11.58 3.36
CA VAL A 153 -5.08 -10.38 3.72
C VAL A 153 -4.71 -9.26 2.76
N PRO A 154 -5.68 -8.76 1.98
CA PRO A 154 -5.39 -7.68 1.03
C PRO A 154 -4.98 -6.41 1.78
N LEU A 155 -3.80 -5.87 1.45
CA LEU A 155 -3.39 -4.53 1.89
C LEU A 155 -4.33 -3.43 1.35
N PHE A 156 -5.12 -3.75 0.33
CA PHE A 156 -5.95 -2.82 -0.41
C PHE A 156 -7.36 -2.69 0.15
N SER A 157 -7.88 -1.47 0.20
CA SER A 157 -9.32 -1.22 0.24
C SER A 157 -9.97 -1.68 -1.07
N GLN A 158 -11.26 -1.93 -1.04
CA GLN A 158 -12.00 -2.23 -2.27
C GLN A 158 -11.87 -1.11 -3.31
N LEU A 159 -11.74 0.13 -2.83
CA LEU A 159 -11.59 1.31 -3.67
C LEU A 159 -10.27 1.29 -4.45
N SER A 160 -9.16 1.15 -3.74
CA SER A 160 -7.81 1.10 -4.33
C SER A 160 -7.63 -0.14 -5.21
N LEU A 161 -8.16 -1.29 -4.78
CA LEU A 161 -8.09 -2.53 -5.53
C LEU A 161 -8.87 -2.44 -6.85
N LYS A 162 -10.09 -1.93 -6.80
CA LYS A 162 -10.90 -1.71 -8.01
C LYS A 162 -10.21 -0.80 -9.00
N PHE A 163 -9.59 0.29 -8.52
CA PHE A 163 -8.80 1.17 -9.37
C PHE A 163 -7.64 0.40 -10.01
N LEU A 164 -6.83 -0.30 -9.20
CA LEU A 164 -5.66 -1.05 -9.66
C LEU A 164 -6.04 -2.10 -10.73
N GLN A 165 -7.13 -2.85 -10.52
CA GLN A 165 -7.61 -3.87 -11.44
C GLN A 165 -8.28 -3.30 -12.70
N SER A 166 -8.74 -2.05 -12.66
CA SER A 166 -9.33 -1.37 -13.83
C SER A 166 -8.28 -0.88 -14.83
N LYS A 167 -7.01 -0.84 -14.42
CA LYS A 167 -5.88 -0.41 -15.24
C LYS A 167 -4.96 -1.59 -15.55
N ASP A 168 -4.26 -1.49 -16.65
CA ASP A 168 -3.33 -2.51 -17.11
C ASP A 168 -1.96 -1.94 -17.50
N ILE A 169 -1.80 -0.62 -17.35
CA ILE A 169 -0.58 0.12 -17.67
C ILE A 169 -0.24 1.05 -16.50
N GLY A 170 1.04 1.11 -16.15
CA GLY A 170 1.56 2.05 -15.18
C GLY A 170 3.05 2.24 -15.33
N VAL A 171 3.63 3.05 -14.47
CA VAL A 171 5.06 3.36 -14.42
C VAL A 171 5.69 2.66 -13.23
N LEU A 172 6.69 1.84 -13.48
CA LEU A 172 7.53 1.21 -12.46
C LEU A 172 8.83 1.99 -12.33
N ALA A 173 9.18 2.38 -11.12
CA ALA A 173 10.47 2.96 -10.77
C ALA A 173 11.34 1.93 -10.05
N THR A 174 12.57 1.78 -10.49
CA THR A 174 13.62 0.91 -9.95
C THR A 174 14.88 1.70 -9.67
N VAL A 175 15.80 1.12 -8.91
CA VAL A 175 17.09 1.75 -8.58
C VAL A 175 18.21 0.78 -8.91
N ASP A 176 19.25 1.23 -9.59
CA ASP A 176 20.42 0.41 -9.89
C ASP A 176 21.41 0.31 -8.71
N ARG A 177 22.48 -0.45 -8.87
CA ARG A 177 23.52 -0.65 -7.83
C ARG A 177 24.22 0.63 -7.39
N THR A 178 24.13 1.71 -8.17
CA THR A 178 24.72 3.02 -7.88
C THR A 178 23.71 4.01 -7.31
N ASN A 179 22.52 3.53 -6.91
CA ASN A 179 21.39 4.32 -6.45
C ASN A 179 20.82 5.28 -7.51
N LYS A 180 21.05 5.01 -8.79
CA LYS A 180 20.46 5.79 -9.87
C LYS A 180 19.05 5.30 -10.17
N PRO A 181 18.03 6.18 -10.11
CA PRO A 181 16.65 5.80 -10.39
C PRO A 181 16.41 5.61 -11.90
N HIS A 182 15.58 4.63 -12.22
CA HIS A 182 15.05 4.37 -13.55
C HIS A 182 13.54 4.26 -13.51
N ALA A 183 12.86 4.73 -14.54
CA ALA A 183 11.41 4.58 -14.67
C ALA A 183 11.09 3.90 -16.00
N ALA A 184 10.12 3.01 -15.99
CA ALA A 184 9.68 2.31 -17.19
C ALA A 184 8.16 2.08 -17.15
N THR A 185 7.50 2.32 -18.28
CA THR A 185 6.11 1.90 -18.46
C THR A 185 6.05 0.38 -18.54
N ILE A 186 5.15 -0.22 -17.78
CA ILE A 186 4.89 -1.65 -17.76
C ILE A 186 3.41 -1.95 -18.01
N TYR A 187 3.15 -3.10 -18.61
CA TYR A 187 1.84 -3.74 -18.61
C TYR A 187 1.78 -4.73 -17.45
N TYR A 188 0.74 -4.69 -16.67
CA TYR A 188 0.63 -5.52 -15.47
C TYR A 188 -0.74 -6.18 -15.34
N THR A 189 -0.81 -7.17 -14.46
CA THR A 189 -2.05 -7.74 -13.92
C THR A 189 -2.02 -7.57 -12.41
N ALA A 190 -3.19 -7.44 -11.78
CA ALA A 190 -3.34 -7.43 -10.33
C ALA A 190 -4.39 -8.48 -9.94
N ASP A 191 -4.06 -9.30 -8.95
CA ASP A 191 -4.98 -10.30 -8.40
C ASP A 191 -5.94 -9.68 -7.35
N GLU A 192 -6.76 -10.51 -6.75
CA GLU A 192 -7.75 -10.10 -5.74
C GLU A 192 -7.13 -9.62 -4.42
N TYR A 193 -5.86 -9.93 -4.18
CA TYR A 193 -5.08 -9.45 -3.03
C TYR A 193 -4.26 -8.19 -3.34
N GLY A 194 -4.30 -7.72 -4.60
CA GLY A 194 -3.53 -6.57 -5.06
C GLY A 194 -2.06 -6.89 -5.38
N VAL A 195 -1.67 -8.17 -5.38
CA VAL A 195 -0.35 -8.57 -5.85
C VAL A 195 -0.30 -8.39 -7.36
N MET A 196 0.65 -7.58 -7.80
CA MET A 196 0.82 -7.28 -9.21
C MET A 196 1.87 -8.18 -9.86
N ARG A 197 1.67 -8.46 -11.13
CA ARG A 197 2.66 -9.18 -11.96
C ARG A 197 2.83 -8.50 -13.29
N PHE A 198 4.06 -8.44 -13.76
CA PHE A 198 4.35 -7.93 -15.10
C PHE A 198 5.38 -8.78 -15.83
N LEU A 199 5.31 -8.70 -17.16
CA LEU A 199 6.21 -9.41 -18.05
C LEU A 199 7.35 -8.51 -18.52
N THR A 200 8.59 -9.00 -18.46
CA THR A 200 9.76 -8.29 -18.99
C THR A 200 10.75 -9.27 -19.61
N LYS A 201 11.76 -8.76 -20.33
CA LYS A 201 12.91 -9.57 -20.74
C LYS A 201 13.97 -9.57 -19.65
N SER A 202 14.61 -10.70 -19.40
CA SER A 202 15.64 -10.88 -18.35
C SER A 202 16.83 -9.92 -18.49
N GLY A 203 17.15 -9.51 -19.70
CA GLY A 203 18.24 -8.56 -19.99
C GLY A 203 17.88 -7.07 -19.88
N THR A 204 16.68 -6.71 -19.45
CA THR A 204 16.28 -5.29 -19.32
C THR A 204 16.87 -4.66 -18.06
N GLN A 205 17.00 -3.31 -18.06
CA GLN A 205 17.51 -2.57 -16.90
C GLN A 205 16.69 -2.85 -15.65
N LYS A 206 15.36 -2.75 -15.74
CA LYS A 206 14.47 -3.00 -14.60
C LYS A 206 14.60 -4.43 -14.03
N ALA A 207 14.84 -5.44 -14.88
CA ALA A 207 15.05 -6.81 -14.41
C ALA A 207 16.37 -6.94 -13.62
N ARG A 208 17.44 -6.28 -14.09
CA ARG A 208 18.73 -6.24 -13.40
C ARG A 208 18.65 -5.46 -12.08
N ASP A 209 17.93 -4.34 -12.08
CA ASP A 209 17.77 -3.51 -10.89
C ASP A 209 17.05 -4.28 -9.78
N ILE A 210 15.96 -4.97 -10.12
CA ILE A 210 15.15 -5.74 -9.16
C ILE A 210 15.95 -6.89 -8.51
N VAL A 211 16.85 -7.54 -9.24
CA VAL A 211 17.73 -8.57 -8.67
C VAL A 211 18.66 -8.01 -7.59
N ASN A 212 19.01 -6.73 -7.66
CA ASN A 212 19.91 -6.08 -6.71
C ASN A 212 19.17 -5.30 -5.61
N HIS A 213 18.03 -4.71 -5.96
CA HIS A 213 17.19 -3.88 -5.09
C HIS A 213 15.73 -4.27 -5.26
N HIS A 214 15.24 -5.03 -4.29
CA HIS A 214 13.87 -5.56 -4.33
C HIS A 214 12.79 -4.49 -4.08
N THR A 215 13.16 -3.33 -3.51
CA THR A 215 12.18 -2.26 -3.26
C THR A 215 11.97 -1.42 -4.51
N VAL A 216 10.72 -1.29 -4.91
CA VAL A 216 10.31 -0.56 -6.12
C VAL A 216 9.15 0.37 -5.80
N ALA A 217 8.92 1.36 -6.67
CA ALA A 217 7.72 2.17 -6.65
C ALA A 217 6.95 2.00 -7.95
N PHE A 218 5.63 2.00 -7.86
CA PHE A 218 4.73 1.90 -9.00
C PHE A 218 3.69 3.01 -8.94
N SER A 219 3.30 3.54 -10.08
CA SER A 219 2.22 4.52 -10.19
C SER A 219 1.36 4.27 -11.43
N ALA A 220 0.04 4.46 -11.26
CA ALA A 220 -0.91 4.52 -12.36
C ALA A 220 -1.87 5.69 -12.18
N TYR A 221 -2.39 6.21 -13.29
CA TYR A 221 -3.26 7.39 -13.34
C TYR A 221 -4.47 7.13 -14.22
N ASP A 222 -5.61 7.67 -13.81
CA ASP A 222 -6.84 7.73 -14.60
C ASP A 222 -7.21 9.19 -14.86
N GLU A 223 -6.94 9.66 -16.06
CA GLU A 223 -7.22 11.02 -16.48
C GLU A 223 -8.74 11.33 -16.48
N ALA A 224 -9.55 10.36 -16.87
CA ALA A 224 -10.99 10.56 -17.01
C ALA A 224 -11.68 10.74 -15.65
N ASN A 225 -11.19 10.08 -14.63
CA ASN A 225 -11.75 10.13 -13.27
C ASN A 225 -10.87 10.93 -12.30
N LEU A 226 -9.77 11.54 -12.76
CA LEU A 226 -8.81 12.28 -11.95
C LEU A 226 -8.33 11.50 -10.73
N GLN A 227 -8.04 10.21 -10.91
CA GLN A 227 -7.60 9.31 -9.86
C GLN A 227 -6.16 8.85 -10.09
N THR A 228 -5.42 8.64 -9.01
CA THR A 228 -4.06 8.12 -9.07
C THR A 228 -3.82 7.11 -7.96
N ILE A 229 -2.99 6.12 -8.24
CA ILE A 229 -2.46 5.19 -7.25
C ILE A 229 -0.93 5.23 -7.28
N GLN A 230 -0.32 5.23 -6.11
CA GLN A 230 1.12 5.09 -5.91
C GLN A 230 1.35 3.94 -4.95
N ILE A 231 2.24 3.03 -5.29
CA ILE A 231 2.47 1.79 -4.55
C ILE A 231 3.96 1.65 -4.29
N GLN A 232 4.35 1.40 -3.05
CA GLN A 232 5.65 0.82 -2.74
C GLN A 232 5.48 -0.69 -2.66
N ALA A 233 6.40 -1.43 -3.24
CA ALA A 233 6.31 -2.88 -3.30
C ALA A 233 7.67 -3.55 -3.15
N TYR A 234 7.64 -4.80 -2.68
CA TYR A 234 8.74 -5.73 -2.80
C TYR A 234 8.63 -6.46 -4.14
N ALA A 235 9.69 -6.44 -4.92
CA ALA A 235 9.75 -7.02 -6.26
C ALA A 235 10.65 -8.25 -6.29
N GLU A 236 10.17 -9.34 -6.88
CA GLU A 236 10.96 -10.57 -7.06
C GLU A 236 10.56 -11.30 -8.33
N ILE A 237 11.41 -12.23 -8.77
CA ILE A 237 11.08 -13.11 -9.89
C ILE A 237 9.98 -14.06 -9.43
N GLU A 238 8.90 -14.16 -10.19
CA GLU A 238 7.81 -15.10 -9.91
C GLU A 238 8.29 -16.54 -10.06
N SER A 239 8.19 -17.32 -8.99
CA SER A 239 8.62 -18.72 -8.95
C SER A 239 7.52 -19.71 -9.33
N ASP A 240 6.25 -19.32 -9.16
CA ASP A 240 5.10 -20.16 -9.50
C ASP A 240 4.91 -20.21 -11.03
N GLU A 241 5.06 -21.42 -11.58
CA GLU A 241 4.92 -21.66 -13.03
C GLU A 241 3.51 -21.35 -13.55
N THR A 242 2.48 -21.67 -12.77
CA THR A 242 1.08 -21.41 -13.14
C THR A 242 0.84 -19.90 -13.26
N MET A 243 1.34 -19.13 -12.28
CA MET A 243 1.25 -17.68 -12.29
C MET A 243 2.10 -17.05 -13.40
N ARG A 244 3.26 -17.62 -13.74
CA ARG A 244 4.07 -17.17 -14.88
C ARG A 244 3.31 -17.37 -16.21
N GLN A 245 2.74 -18.54 -16.43
CA GLN A 245 1.98 -18.84 -17.64
C GLN A 245 0.71 -17.99 -17.74
N TYR A 246 -0.03 -17.84 -16.65
CA TYR A 246 -1.19 -16.95 -16.58
C TYR A 246 -0.82 -15.51 -16.95
N THR A 247 0.22 -14.97 -16.33
CA THR A 247 0.69 -13.59 -16.56
C THR A 247 1.14 -13.41 -18.01
N TYR A 248 1.91 -14.37 -18.56
CA TYR A 248 2.33 -14.34 -19.95
C TYR A 248 1.14 -14.32 -20.90
N SER A 249 0.18 -15.26 -20.72
CA SER A 249 -1.00 -15.36 -21.57
C SER A 249 -1.88 -14.11 -21.50
N THR A 250 -2.02 -13.51 -20.33
CA THR A 250 -2.85 -12.33 -20.10
C THR A 250 -2.21 -11.06 -20.68
N ILE A 251 -0.92 -10.83 -20.43
CA ILE A 251 -0.23 -9.63 -20.91
C ILE A 251 0.05 -9.70 -22.41
N SER A 252 0.32 -10.88 -22.97
CA SER A 252 0.63 -11.05 -24.40
C SER A 252 -0.59 -10.94 -25.32
N ARG A 253 -1.80 -10.84 -24.78
CA ARG A 253 -3.02 -10.69 -25.58
C ARG A 253 -2.99 -9.39 -26.39
N GLU A 254 -3.52 -9.46 -27.59
CA GLU A 254 -3.73 -8.28 -28.42
C GLU A 254 -4.74 -7.34 -27.74
N ARG A 255 -4.44 -6.05 -27.75
CA ARG A 255 -5.26 -5.01 -27.15
C ARG A 255 -5.67 -4.00 -28.21
N ARG A 256 -6.87 -3.47 -28.08
CA ARG A 256 -7.41 -2.49 -29.01
C ARG A 256 -7.16 -1.09 -28.48
N TYR A 257 -6.31 -0.34 -29.20
CA TYR A 257 -6.00 1.07 -28.92
C TYR A 257 -6.43 1.92 -30.10
N ASN A 258 -7.33 2.89 -29.90
CA ASN A 258 -7.78 3.82 -30.93
C ASN A 258 -8.06 3.13 -32.28
N SER A 259 -8.94 2.13 -32.26
CA SER A 259 -9.33 1.32 -33.43
C SER A 259 -8.23 0.43 -34.04
N LYS A 260 -7.03 0.41 -33.49
CA LYS A 260 -5.92 -0.46 -33.93
C LYS A 260 -5.67 -1.55 -32.89
N THR A 261 -5.53 -2.79 -33.36
CA THR A 261 -5.12 -3.92 -32.53
C THR A 261 -3.60 -3.95 -32.46
N ARG A 262 -3.02 -3.97 -31.26
CA ARG A 262 -1.58 -4.03 -31.03
C ARG A 262 -1.24 -5.02 -29.93
N LYS A 263 -0.09 -5.66 -30.06
CA LYS A 263 0.53 -6.43 -28.97
C LYS A 263 1.31 -5.49 -28.05
N PRO A 264 1.40 -5.80 -26.75
CA PRO A 264 2.27 -5.04 -25.86
C PRO A 264 3.72 -5.05 -26.35
N PRO A 265 4.46 -3.93 -26.28
CA PRO A 265 5.83 -3.82 -26.82
C PRO A 265 6.80 -4.90 -26.28
N VAL A 266 6.58 -5.40 -25.07
CA VAL A 266 7.41 -6.45 -24.46
C VAL A 266 7.42 -7.73 -25.31
N THR A 267 6.35 -8.03 -26.02
CA THR A 267 6.21 -9.24 -26.85
C THR A 267 6.91 -9.11 -28.21
N GLU A 268 7.18 -7.87 -28.65
CA GLU A 268 7.86 -7.57 -29.92
C GLU A 268 9.38 -7.51 -29.79
N LEU A 269 9.92 -7.53 -28.56
CA LEU A 269 11.35 -7.54 -28.32
C LEU A 269 11.96 -8.89 -28.75
N SER A 270 12.83 -8.86 -29.78
CA SER A 270 13.32 -10.05 -30.48
C SER A 270 14.33 -10.91 -29.70
N LYS A 271 14.98 -10.41 -28.65
CA LYS A 271 16.07 -11.11 -27.95
C LYS A 271 15.84 -11.29 -26.46
N GLY A 272 16.22 -12.44 -25.93
CA GLY A 272 16.21 -12.79 -24.50
C GLY A 272 14.96 -13.54 -24.04
N SER A 273 15.08 -14.26 -22.94
CA SER A 273 14.00 -14.98 -22.30
C SER A 273 13.04 -14.03 -21.58
N PHE A 274 11.78 -14.40 -21.53
CA PHE A 274 10.78 -13.70 -20.71
C PHE A 274 10.97 -14.04 -19.23
N THR A 275 10.74 -13.04 -18.41
CA THR A 275 10.72 -13.16 -16.94
C THR A 275 9.47 -12.46 -16.43
N VAL A 276 8.75 -13.13 -15.54
CA VAL A 276 7.64 -12.53 -14.80
C VAL A 276 8.16 -12.02 -13.48
N ILE A 277 7.85 -10.79 -13.16
CA ILE A 277 8.16 -10.17 -11.87
C ILE A 277 6.88 -10.05 -11.08
N ARG A 278 6.92 -10.49 -9.82
CA ARG A 278 5.89 -10.31 -8.81
C ARG A 278 6.20 -9.06 -8.00
N LEU A 279 5.19 -8.24 -7.78
CA LEU A 279 5.23 -7.05 -6.92
C LEU A 279 4.26 -7.27 -5.77
N THR A 280 4.79 -7.40 -4.56
CA THR A 280 4.00 -7.50 -3.33
C THR A 280 3.94 -6.12 -2.69
N PRO A 281 2.77 -5.46 -2.65
CA PRO A 281 2.63 -4.13 -2.09
C PRO A 281 2.94 -4.08 -0.60
N THR A 282 3.63 -3.02 -0.18
CA THR A 282 3.94 -2.71 1.22
C THR A 282 3.28 -1.42 1.68
N SER A 283 3.02 -0.49 0.76
CA SER A 283 2.16 0.65 1.02
C SER A 283 1.44 1.07 -0.27
N VAL A 284 0.24 1.57 -0.10
CA VAL A 284 -0.62 2.03 -1.18
C VAL A 284 -1.14 3.42 -0.83
N LYS A 285 -0.98 4.35 -1.75
CA LYS A 285 -1.57 5.68 -1.68
C LYS A 285 -2.54 5.87 -2.84
N PHE A 286 -3.80 5.98 -2.54
CA PHE A 286 -4.85 6.28 -3.50
C PHE A 286 -5.32 7.71 -3.33
N THR A 287 -5.39 8.45 -4.42
CA THR A 287 -5.89 9.83 -4.43
C THR A 287 -6.97 9.98 -5.50
N ASP A 288 -8.04 10.63 -5.13
CA ASP A 288 -9.20 10.89 -5.96
C ASP A 288 -9.52 12.39 -5.85
N PHE A 289 -9.50 13.07 -6.99
CA PHE A 289 -9.74 14.52 -7.11
C PHE A 289 -11.12 14.84 -7.71
N SER A 290 -12.03 13.87 -7.76
CA SER A 290 -13.39 14.04 -8.28
C SER A 290 -14.39 14.59 -7.25
#